data_4dbe7e9d1be15beac30eeaf85a84cb90
#
_entry.id   4dbe7e9d1be15beac30eeaf85a84cb90
#
_cell.length_a   1.000
_cell.length_b   1.000
_cell.length_c   1.000
_cell.angle_alpha   90.00
_cell.angle_beta   90.00
_cell.angle_gamma   90.00
#
_symmetry.space_group_name_H-M   'P 1'
#
loop_
_entity.id
_entity.type
_entity.pdbx_description
1 polymer ?
#
loop_
_entity_poly.entity_id
_entity_poly.type
_entity_poly.pdbx_seq_one_letter_code
_entity_poly.pdbx_strand_id
1 'polypeptide(L)'
;MPAFALGATLAVLAACSAPGATPPTPPLPATAGTIVIVPGESIQAKVDANPAGTTFLLKAGTHVRQSVVPKAGDVFRGEPGTVLDGQNATAFAFRGWNGTRWVDGVTLRTLSITRYSPPPQNGAIWGGDDLTRSTTGWVLDSLDVSYNANLGVRIGNRMRVTNSHLHHNATINIGGVGMGVLIEGNEIAFGNWRFASDPGFESGGTKFVKTDSLVVRNNYVHDNGGPGIWTDIDNVHVLVENNRVEANAREGIVHEIGYAAVIRNNSVTGNGRGDPYRSQGWLWNAGIGIHASRDVEVYGNTLSGNANGIVAVQQRRGAGRLGAYVVENLWVHDNRIAQGVGPAGALGVAAGAVQDMGDPAIFTSRNNRFQNNGYTLGTTARPFAWQNAARTATEWRDYGQDRTGSFEFRATPATR
;
A
#
# COMPACT_ATOMS: atom_id res chain seq x y z
N MET A 1 29.23 56.77 -9.21
CA MET A 1 28.44 55.78 -9.95
C MET A 1 28.93 54.39 -9.57
N PRO A 2 28.23 53.63 -8.77
CA PRO A 2 28.53 52.20 -8.62
C PRO A 2 27.49 51.37 -9.39
N ALA A 3 27.99 50.35 -10.10
CA ALA A 3 27.23 49.41 -10.88
C ALA A 3 26.50 48.42 -9.99
N PHE A 4 25.22 48.20 -10.26
CA PHE A 4 24.41 47.14 -9.67
C PHE A 4 24.70 45.80 -10.41
N ALA A 5 25.17 44.82 -9.69
CA ALA A 5 25.24 43.41 -10.15
C ALA A 5 23.92 42.74 -9.83
N LEU A 6 23.18 42.32 -10.87
CA LEU A 6 22.02 41.44 -10.74
C LEU A 6 22.52 40.01 -10.48
N GLY A 7 22.27 39.52 -9.30
CA GLY A 7 22.44 38.08 -8.97
C GLY A 7 21.23 37.27 -9.46
N ALA A 8 21.40 36.48 -10.50
CA ALA A 8 20.41 35.51 -10.94
C ALA A 8 20.45 34.29 -10.01
N THR A 9 19.41 34.11 -9.22
CA THR A 9 19.20 32.88 -8.42
C THR A 9 18.69 31.80 -9.34
N LEU A 10 19.54 30.85 -9.67
CA LEU A 10 19.15 29.63 -10.40
C LEU A 10 18.33 28.75 -9.45
N ALA A 11 17.03 28.68 -9.63
CA ALA A 11 16.19 27.65 -9.00
C ALA A 11 16.47 26.33 -9.70
N VAL A 12 17.18 25.44 -9.03
CA VAL A 12 17.32 24.04 -9.47
C VAL A 12 16.01 23.33 -9.18
N LEU A 13 15.14 23.27 -10.19
CA LEU A 13 14.05 22.31 -10.23
C LEU A 13 14.66 20.93 -10.39
N ALA A 14 14.76 20.18 -9.30
CA ALA A 14 15.01 18.76 -9.37
C ALA A 14 13.78 18.09 -10.03
N ALA A 15 13.86 17.87 -11.34
CA ALA A 15 12.91 17.02 -12.03
C ALA A 15 13.07 15.62 -11.47
N CYS A 16 12.04 15.12 -10.75
CA CYS A 16 11.90 13.68 -10.51
C CYS A 16 11.76 13.01 -11.88
N SER A 17 12.87 12.53 -12.42
CA SER A 17 12.87 11.67 -13.59
C SER A 17 12.05 10.42 -13.25
N ALA A 18 11.12 10.07 -14.12
CA ALA A 18 10.39 8.81 -14.05
C ALA A 18 11.40 7.65 -13.86
N PRO A 19 11.11 6.68 -12.98
CA PRO A 19 11.99 5.54 -12.84
C PRO A 19 12.16 4.88 -14.20
N GLY A 20 13.42 4.80 -14.66
CA GLY A 20 13.80 4.21 -15.92
C GLY A 20 13.28 2.78 -16.03
N ALA A 21 13.13 2.32 -17.26
CA ALA A 21 12.66 1.01 -17.64
C ALA A 21 13.19 -0.08 -16.70
N THR A 22 12.28 -0.94 -16.23
CA THR A 22 12.57 -2.14 -15.44
C THR A 22 13.79 -2.87 -16.00
N PRO A 23 14.83 -3.16 -15.19
CA PRO A 23 15.94 -3.96 -15.67
C PRO A 23 15.41 -5.33 -16.13
N PRO A 24 15.94 -5.88 -17.23
CA PRO A 24 15.53 -7.18 -17.73
C PRO A 24 15.73 -8.24 -16.64
N THR A 25 14.75 -9.12 -16.49
CA THR A 25 14.84 -10.30 -15.62
C THR A 25 16.11 -11.07 -15.98
N PRO A 26 17.00 -11.39 -15.01
CA PRO A 26 18.19 -12.18 -15.31
C PRO A 26 17.80 -13.49 -16.00
N PRO A 27 18.54 -13.96 -16.99
CA PRO A 27 18.26 -15.26 -17.60
C PRO A 27 18.35 -16.35 -16.55
N LEU A 28 17.37 -17.26 -16.56
CA LEU A 28 17.37 -18.46 -15.72
C LEU A 28 18.65 -19.27 -16.03
N PRO A 29 19.39 -19.73 -15.01
CA PRO A 29 20.54 -20.60 -15.24
C PRO A 29 20.10 -21.86 -15.97
N ALA A 30 21.00 -22.40 -16.81
CA ALA A 30 20.77 -23.55 -17.64
C ALA A 30 20.21 -24.74 -16.84
N THR A 31 19.15 -25.30 -17.31
CA THR A 31 18.27 -26.33 -16.78
C THR A 31 18.99 -27.54 -16.20
N ALA A 32 19.12 -27.61 -14.88
CA ALA A 32 18.99 -28.88 -14.17
C ALA A 32 17.57 -29.41 -14.45
N GLY A 33 17.40 -30.72 -14.66
CA GLY A 33 16.09 -31.30 -15.00
C GLY A 33 15.04 -30.93 -13.98
N THR A 34 13.79 -30.74 -14.41
CA THR A 34 12.67 -30.42 -13.51
C THR A 34 12.41 -31.58 -12.57
N ILE A 35 12.43 -31.35 -11.27
CA ILE A 35 12.11 -32.34 -10.24
C ILE A 35 10.60 -32.32 -10.00
N VAL A 36 9.94 -33.42 -10.24
CA VAL A 36 8.50 -33.58 -10.01
C VAL A 36 8.25 -33.98 -8.56
N ILE A 37 7.26 -33.35 -7.92
CA ILE A 37 6.85 -33.62 -6.55
C ILE A 37 5.34 -33.87 -6.53
N VAL A 38 4.93 -35.04 -6.03
CA VAL A 38 3.51 -35.41 -5.90
C VAL A 38 3.01 -35.19 -4.47
N PRO A 39 1.69 -35.03 -4.24
CA PRO A 39 1.14 -34.97 -2.90
C PRO A 39 1.58 -36.17 -2.04
N GLY A 40 1.95 -35.87 -0.77
CA GLY A 40 2.50 -36.89 0.15
C GLY A 40 4.03 -36.95 0.19
N GLU A 41 4.73 -36.43 -0.83
CA GLU A 41 6.20 -36.29 -0.78
C GLU A 41 6.60 -35.05 0.01
N SER A 42 7.79 -35.11 0.64
CA SER A 42 8.39 -33.93 1.30
C SER A 42 9.06 -33.01 0.27
N ILE A 43 8.55 -31.77 0.15
CA ILE A 43 9.17 -30.76 -0.70
C ILE A 43 10.58 -30.43 -0.19
N GLN A 44 10.76 -30.30 1.13
CA GLN A 44 12.07 -29.97 1.71
C GLN A 44 13.11 -31.05 1.41
N ALA A 45 12.76 -32.33 1.53
CA ALA A 45 13.69 -33.42 1.20
C ALA A 45 14.13 -33.38 -0.26
N LYS A 46 13.26 -32.98 -1.19
CA LYS A 46 13.63 -32.79 -2.60
C LYS A 46 14.56 -31.56 -2.78
N VAL A 47 14.28 -30.47 -2.06
CA VAL A 47 15.18 -29.29 -2.05
C VAL A 47 16.56 -29.67 -1.54
N ASP A 48 16.63 -30.41 -0.42
CA ASP A 48 17.91 -30.81 0.20
C ASP A 48 18.74 -31.70 -0.72
N ALA A 49 18.11 -32.58 -1.47
CA ALA A 49 18.75 -33.53 -2.37
C ALA A 49 19.21 -32.93 -3.71
N ASN A 50 18.84 -31.68 -4.04
CA ASN A 50 19.14 -31.07 -5.33
C ASN A 50 19.98 -29.78 -5.17
N PRO A 51 20.74 -29.36 -6.17
CA PRO A 51 21.52 -28.11 -6.12
C PRO A 51 20.63 -26.89 -6.11
N ALA A 52 21.21 -25.74 -5.73
CA ALA A 52 20.59 -24.44 -5.88
C ALA A 52 20.24 -24.15 -7.35
N GLY A 53 19.17 -23.38 -7.58
CA GLY A 53 18.69 -23.09 -8.94
C GLY A 53 17.84 -24.22 -9.56
N THR A 54 17.43 -25.21 -8.78
CA THR A 54 16.60 -26.31 -9.24
C THR A 54 15.16 -25.86 -9.48
N THR A 55 14.54 -26.39 -10.54
CA THR A 55 13.11 -26.22 -10.80
C THR A 55 12.33 -27.41 -10.24
N PHE A 56 11.37 -27.11 -9.36
CA PHE A 56 10.44 -28.08 -8.76
C PHE A 56 9.05 -27.90 -9.36
N LEU A 57 8.49 -28.95 -9.96
CA LEU A 57 7.12 -29.00 -10.43
C LEU A 57 6.26 -29.75 -9.40
N LEU A 58 5.40 -29.02 -8.70
CA LEU A 58 4.45 -29.59 -7.76
C LEU A 58 3.19 -30.00 -8.53
N LYS A 59 2.86 -31.28 -8.45
CA LYS A 59 1.65 -31.83 -9.10
C LYS A 59 0.39 -31.33 -8.40
N ALA A 60 -0.70 -31.26 -9.16
CA ALA A 60 -2.01 -30.91 -8.63
C ALA A 60 -2.41 -31.78 -7.43
N GLY A 61 -3.14 -31.19 -6.49
CA GLY A 61 -3.57 -31.81 -5.23
C GLY A 61 -2.99 -31.12 -4.00
N THR A 62 -3.29 -31.67 -2.82
CA THR A 62 -2.95 -31.03 -1.54
C THR A 62 -1.63 -31.54 -0.98
N HIS A 63 -0.67 -30.67 -0.87
CA HIS A 63 0.62 -30.87 -0.20
C HIS A 63 0.49 -30.40 1.25
N VAL A 64 0.28 -31.35 2.16
CA VAL A 64 -0.08 -31.08 3.55
C VAL A 64 1.15 -30.76 4.39
N ARG A 65 1.06 -29.70 5.23
CA ARG A 65 2.07 -29.30 6.23
C ARG A 65 3.49 -29.13 5.68
N GLN A 66 3.63 -28.75 4.41
CA GLN A 66 4.93 -28.47 3.83
C GLN A 66 5.48 -27.15 4.41
N SER A 67 6.76 -27.17 4.79
CA SER A 67 7.51 -25.98 5.21
C SER A 67 8.86 -26.00 4.50
N VAL A 68 9.09 -25.01 3.65
CA VAL A 68 10.21 -25.02 2.70
C VAL A 68 11.18 -23.90 3.00
N VAL A 69 12.44 -24.25 3.16
CA VAL A 69 13.59 -23.36 3.12
C VAL A 69 14.28 -23.59 1.77
N PRO A 70 14.05 -22.72 0.79
CA PRO A 70 14.59 -22.92 -0.55
C PRO A 70 16.12 -22.71 -0.60
N LYS A 71 16.73 -23.10 -1.71
CA LYS A 71 18.09 -22.68 -2.07
C LYS A 71 18.04 -21.51 -3.06
N ALA A 72 19.14 -20.77 -3.18
CA ALA A 72 19.21 -19.61 -4.05
C ALA A 72 18.86 -19.96 -5.51
N GLY A 73 17.98 -19.16 -6.12
CA GLY A 73 17.56 -19.36 -7.50
C GLY A 73 16.55 -20.51 -7.73
N ASP A 74 16.08 -21.16 -6.68
CA ASP A 74 15.09 -22.25 -6.83
C ASP A 74 13.77 -21.71 -7.40
N VAL A 75 13.14 -22.54 -8.24
CA VAL A 75 11.84 -22.26 -8.85
C VAL A 75 10.83 -23.31 -8.41
N PHE A 76 9.75 -22.90 -7.76
CA PHE A 76 8.62 -23.76 -7.41
C PHE A 76 7.43 -23.38 -8.27
N ARG A 77 6.99 -24.32 -9.11
CA ARG A 77 5.83 -24.12 -9.98
C ARG A 77 4.81 -25.20 -9.71
N GLY A 78 3.57 -24.80 -9.39
CA GLY A 78 2.44 -25.73 -9.28
C GLY A 78 1.78 -25.97 -10.64
N GLU A 79 1.19 -27.14 -10.81
CA GLU A 79 0.12 -27.36 -11.79
C GLU A 79 -1.17 -26.65 -11.31
N PRO A 80 -2.12 -26.31 -12.18
CA PRO A 80 -3.42 -25.83 -11.75
C PRO A 80 -4.05 -26.79 -10.70
N GLY A 81 -4.48 -26.23 -9.55
CA GLY A 81 -5.01 -27.03 -8.44
C GLY A 81 -3.96 -27.54 -7.43
N THR A 82 -2.73 -27.07 -7.50
CA THR A 82 -1.71 -27.34 -6.46
C THR A 82 -1.97 -26.48 -5.22
N VAL A 83 -2.15 -27.12 -4.07
CA VAL A 83 -2.42 -26.48 -2.78
C VAL A 83 -1.38 -26.87 -1.75
N LEU A 84 -0.69 -25.89 -1.17
CA LEU A 84 0.09 -26.05 0.06
C LEU A 84 -0.81 -25.70 1.24
N ASP A 85 -1.12 -26.68 2.08
CA ASP A 85 -2.04 -26.53 3.19
C ASP A 85 -1.31 -26.73 4.53
N GLY A 86 -1.17 -25.64 5.28
CA GLY A 86 -0.52 -25.62 6.58
C GLY A 86 -1.33 -26.29 7.70
N GLN A 87 -2.62 -26.57 7.48
CA GLN A 87 -3.57 -27.17 8.44
C GLN A 87 -3.64 -26.40 9.79
N ASN A 88 -3.40 -25.11 9.79
CA ASN A 88 -3.27 -24.25 10.97
C ASN A 88 -2.23 -24.75 12.01
N ALA A 89 -1.29 -25.58 11.59
CA ALA A 89 -0.27 -26.18 12.45
C ALA A 89 1.17 -25.88 12.00
N THR A 90 1.35 -25.46 10.75
CA THR A 90 2.66 -25.12 10.17
C THR A 90 2.82 -23.62 10.10
N ALA A 91 3.97 -23.08 10.55
CA ALA A 91 4.18 -21.63 10.60
C ALA A 91 4.39 -21.01 9.22
N PHE A 92 5.20 -21.60 8.37
CA PHE A 92 5.60 -21.02 7.09
C PHE A 92 5.43 -22.02 5.95
N ALA A 93 4.91 -21.58 4.82
CA ALA A 93 4.99 -22.32 3.57
C ALA A 93 6.40 -22.20 2.97
N PHE A 94 6.87 -20.98 2.89
CA PHE A 94 8.23 -20.65 2.45
C PHE A 94 8.86 -19.62 3.37
N ARG A 95 10.09 -19.86 3.78
CA ARG A 95 10.86 -18.89 4.56
C ARG A 95 12.23 -18.65 3.94
N GLY A 96 12.62 -17.37 3.86
CA GLY A 96 13.88 -16.95 3.27
C GLY A 96 15.12 -17.16 4.13
N TRP A 97 14.97 -17.35 5.44
CA TRP A 97 16.11 -17.58 6.35
C TRP A 97 16.42 -19.07 6.51
N ASN A 98 17.63 -19.49 6.13
CA ASN A 98 18.06 -20.89 6.19
C ASN A 98 18.83 -21.27 7.45
N GLY A 99 18.88 -20.40 8.46
CA GLY A 99 19.63 -20.60 9.70
C GLY A 99 20.98 -19.88 9.72
N THR A 100 21.55 -19.55 8.56
CA THR A 100 22.84 -18.87 8.43
C THR A 100 22.80 -17.63 7.55
N ARG A 101 21.96 -17.61 6.52
CA ARG A 101 21.82 -16.50 5.58
C ARG A 101 20.42 -16.42 5.00
N TRP A 102 20.08 -15.26 4.47
CA TRP A 102 18.89 -15.05 3.64
C TRP A 102 19.13 -15.62 2.24
N VAL A 103 18.10 -16.24 1.70
CA VAL A 103 18.14 -16.93 0.40
C VAL A 103 17.57 -16.03 -0.68
N ASP A 104 18.30 -15.83 -1.77
CA ASP A 104 17.95 -14.89 -2.82
C ASP A 104 17.42 -15.59 -4.09
N GLY A 105 16.69 -14.82 -4.93
CA GLY A 105 16.36 -15.18 -6.31
C GLY A 105 15.31 -16.30 -6.47
N VAL A 106 14.53 -16.62 -5.43
CA VAL A 106 13.52 -17.68 -5.49
C VAL A 106 12.28 -17.25 -6.28
N THR A 107 11.73 -18.16 -7.07
CA THR A 107 10.47 -17.96 -7.79
C THR A 107 9.41 -18.92 -7.28
N LEU A 108 8.24 -18.38 -6.90
CA LEU A 108 7.03 -19.15 -6.58
C LEU A 108 5.96 -18.81 -7.62
N ARG A 109 5.38 -19.82 -8.25
CA ARG A 109 4.42 -19.59 -9.33
C ARG A 109 3.28 -20.63 -9.32
N THR A 110 2.05 -20.15 -9.54
CA THR A 110 0.85 -20.98 -9.71
C THR A 110 0.63 -21.94 -8.53
N LEU A 111 0.61 -21.41 -7.31
CA LEU A 111 0.43 -22.14 -6.06
C LEU A 111 -0.69 -21.52 -5.24
N SER A 112 -1.55 -22.34 -4.64
CA SER A 112 -2.40 -21.92 -3.53
C SER A 112 -1.69 -22.21 -2.20
N ILE A 113 -1.62 -21.23 -1.30
CA ILE A 113 -0.93 -21.29 0.00
C ILE A 113 -1.91 -20.89 1.09
N THR A 114 -2.34 -21.84 1.88
CA THR A 114 -3.46 -21.64 2.79
C THR A 114 -3.28 -22.27 4.16
N ARG A 115 -3.96 -21.72 5.18
CA ARG A 115 -4.04 -22.25 6.53
C ARG A 115 -2.68 -22.46 7.22
N TYR A 116 -1.73 -21.53 6.99
CA TYR A 116 -0.50 -21.44 7.76
C TYR A 116 -0.70 -20.57 9.00
N SER A 117 0.09 -20.83 10.04
CA SER A 117 0.04 -20.10 11.31
C SER A 117 1.38 -19.43 11.63
N PRO A 118 1.81 -18.45 10.82
CA PRO A 118 3.04 -17.71 11.10
C PRO A 118 2.91 -16.96 12.44
N PRO A 119 4.03 -16.69 13.14
CA PRO A 119 4.02 -15.81 14.30
C PRO A 119 3.48 -14.42 13.96
N PRO A 120 3.05 -13.62 14.96
CA PRO A 120 2.61 -12.24 14.74
C PRO A 120 3.62 -11.45 13.90
N GLN A 121 3.10 -10.60 13.00
CA GLN A 121 3.84 -9.80 12.03
C GLN A 121 4.67 -10.60 11.00
N ASN A 122 4.56 -11.91 10.94
CA ASN A 122 5.15 -12.75 9.90
C ASN A 122 4.12 -13.27 8.92
N GLY A 123 4.56 -13.55 7.68
CA GLY A 123 3.72 -14.07 6.61
C GLY A 123 3.87 -15.58 6.42
N ALA A 124 2.86 -16.24 5.86
CA ALA A 124 2.97 -17.62 5.38
C ALA A 124 4.12 -17.78 4.37
N ILE A 125 4.38 -16.73 3.58
CA ILE A 125 5.61 -16.52 2.82
C ILE A 125 6.40 -15.43 3.55
N TRP A 126 7.61 -15.77 4.03
CA TRP A 126 8.44 -14.88 4.83
C TRP A 126 9.71 -14.49 4.08
N GLY A 127 9.71 -13.24 3.57
CA GLY A 127 10.81 -12.66 2.77
C GLY A 127 11.87 -11.93 3.59
N GLY A 128 11.54 -11.37 4.76
CA GLY A 128 12.53 -10.63 5.54
C GLY A 128 12.01 -10.03 6.84
N ASP A 129 12.93 -9.56 7.69
CA ASP A 129 12.63 -8.86 8.94
C ASP A 129 12.81 -7.34 8.80
N ASP A 130 13.90 -6.92 8.15
CA ASP A 130 14.27 -5.53 7.90
C ASP A 130 15.09 -5.40 6.61
N LEU A 131 15.58 -4.21 6.28
CA LEU A 131 16.33 -3.95 5.04
C LEU A 131 17.65 -4.73 4.93
N THR A 132 18.23 -5.13 6.05
CA THR A 132 19.52 -5.86 6.10
C THR A 132 19.34 -7.36 6.29
N ARG A 133 18.27 -7.76 6.97
CA ARG A 133 17.89 -9.14 7.23
C ARG A 133 16.72 -9.53 6.34
N SER A 134 16.98 -9.75 5.06
CA SER A 134 15.97 -9.92 4.03
C SER A 134 16.49 -10.75 2.86
N THR A 135 15.58 -11.47 2.22
CA THR A 135 15.80 -12.04 0.88
C THR A 135 15.89 -10.93 -0.15
N THR A 136 16.52 -11.22 -1.29
CA THR A 136 16.57 -10.30 -2.42
C THR A 136 16.07 -10.98 -3.70
N GLY A 137 15.21 -10.25 -4.45
CA GLY A 137 14.83 -10.65 -5.80
C GLY A 137 13.91 -11.86 -5.89
N TRP A 138 13.10 -12.14 -4.87
CA TRP A 138 12.05 -13.16 -5.00
C TRP A 138 10.95 -12.71 -5.95
N VAL A 139 10.42 -13.66 -6.72
CA VAL A 139 9.30 -13.48 -7.63
C VAL A 139 8.14 -14.36 -7.16
N LEU A 140 7.02 -13.73 -6.81
CA LEU A 140 5.75 -14.37 -6.47
C LEU A 140 4.77 -14.02 -7.57
N ASP A 141 4.36 -15.01 -8.37
CA ASP A 141 3.52 -14.75 -9.53
C ASP A 141 2.38 -15.78 -9.64
N SER A 142 1.18 -15.29 -9.92
CA SER A 142 0.00 -16.14 -10.07
C SER A 142 -0.25 -17.04 -8.85
N LEU A 143 -0.13 -16.48 -7.64
CA LEU A 143 -0.40 -17.18 -6.38
C LEU A 143 -1.82 -16.90 -5.88
N ASP A 144 -2.37 -17.84 -5.13
CA ASP A 144 -3.49 -17.65 -4.23
C ASP A 144 -2.98 -17.82 -2.79
N VAL A 145 -3.01 -16.74 -1.97
CA VAL A 145 -2.49 -16.77 -0.60
C VAL A 145 -3.60 -16.38 0.36
N SER A 146 -4.13 -17.35 1.09
CA SER A 146 -5.39 -17.15 1.79
C SER A 146 -5.52 -17.88 3.12
N TYR A 147 -6.40 -17.38 4.00
CA TYR A 147 -6.78 -17.97 5.28
C TYR A 147 -5.61 -18.30 6.22
N ASN A 148 -4.51 -17.55 6.13
CA ASN A 148 -3.39 -17.68 7.04
C ASN A 148 -3.66 -16.89 8.34
N ALA A 149 -3.13 -17.38 9.47
CA ALA A 149 -3.46 -16.88 10.80
C ALA A 149 -2.89 -15.48 11.12
N ASN A 150 -1.97 -14.97 10.31
CA ASN A 150 -1.42 -13.60 10.36
C ASN A 150 -1.31 -13.03 8.95
N LEU A 151 -0.12 -12.55 8.53
CA LEU A 151 0.06 -12.06 7.16
C LEU A 151 0.05 -13.22 6.14
N GLY A 152 -0.43 -12.93 4.94
CA GLY A 152 -0.21 -13.81 3.79
C GLY A 152 1.25 -13.77 3.34
N VAL A 153 1.73 -12.59 2.96
CA VAL A 153 3.08 -12.37 2.44
C VAL A 153 3.80 -11.28 3.25
N ARG A 154 4.95 -11.61 3.81
CA ARG A 154 5.91 -10.63 4.31
C ARG A 154 7.00 -10.43 3.27
N ILE A 155 7.13 -9.20 2.77
CA ILE A 155 8.04 -8.87 1.67
C ILE A 155 9.51 -8.92 2.07
N GLY A 156 10.39 -8.98 1.05
CA GLY A 156 11.83 -8.79 1.14
C GLY A 156 12.30 -7.78 0.09
N ASN A 157 13.62 -7.56 0.02
CA ASN A 157 14.22 -6.61 -0.92
C ASN A 157 14.02 -7.06 -2.38
N ARG A 158 13.71 -6.11 -3.26
CA ARG A 158 13.50 -6.34 -4.70
C ARG A 158 12.50 -7.46 -5.01
N MET A 159 11.61 -7.73 -4.06
CA MET A 159 10.54 -8.71 -4.26
C MET A 159 9.52 -8.16 -5.27
N ARG A 160 9.05 -9.04 -6.13
CA ARG A 160 7.98 -8.76 -7.09
C ARG A 160 6.81 -9.68 -6.76
N VAL A 161 5.64 -9.11 -6.52
CA VAL A 161 4.40 -9.87 -6.33
C VAL A 161 3.43 -9.46 -7.41
N THR A 162 3.11 -10.39 -8.30
CA THR A 162 2.36 -10.09 -9.52
C THR A 162 1.23 -11.08 -9.75
N ASN A 163 0.14 -10.61 -10.38
CA ASN A 163 -0.96 -11.44 -10.88
C ASN A 163 -1.53 -12.42 -9.84
N SER A 164 -1.50 -12.06 -8.57
CA SER A 164 -1.83 -12.93 -7.46
C SER A 164 -3.11 -12.50 -6.76
N HIS A 165 -3.80 -13.45 -6.13
CA HIS A 165 -4.95 -13.21 -5.27
C HIS A 165 -4.54 -13.40 -3.81
N LEU A 166 -4.47 -12.31 -3.06
CA LEU A 166 -4.05 -12.29 -1.66
C LEU A 166 -5.27 -11.93 -0.81
N HIS A 167 -5.82 -12.89 -0.08
CA HIS A 167 -7.12 -12.66 0.55
C HIS A 167 -7.38 -13.44 1.83
N HIS A 168 -8.33 -12.95 2.65
CA HIS A 168 -8.81 -13.61 3.87
C HIS A 168 -7.69 -13.97 4.86
N ASN A 169 -6.54 -13.30 4.82
CA ASN A 169 -5.54 -13.46 5.86
C ASN A 169 -5.97 -12.70 7.12
N ALA A 170 -5.64 -13.24 8.29
CA ALA A 170 -6.28 -12.80 9.54
C ALA A 170 -5.90 -11.38 9.96
N THR A 171 -4.79 -10.84 9.48
CA THR A 171 -4.37 -9.47 9.75
C THR A 171 -4.20 -8.66 8.46
N ILE A 172 -3.13 -8.87 7.73
CA ILE A 172 -2.75 -8.14 6.51
C ILE A 172 -2.53 -9.15 5.38
N ASN A 173 -2.94 -8.83 4.16
CA ASN A 173 -2.67 -9.72 3.04
C ASN A 173 -1.21 -9.68 2.60
N ILE A 174 -0.61 -8.49 2.53
CA ILE A 174 0.80 -8.29 2.16
C ILE A 174 1.39 -7.07 2.87
N GLY A 175 2.60 -7.19 3.37
CA GLY A 175 3.28 -6.07 4.03
C GLY A 175 4.71 -6.38 4.42
N GLY A 176 5.31 -5.49 5.22
CA GLY A 176 6.65 -5.64 5.76
C GLY A 176 7.64 -4.59 5.27
N VAL A 177 8.92 -4.93 5.30
CA VAL A 177 10.06 -4.06 5.02
C VAL A 177 10.78 -4.53 3.76
N GLY A 178 11.15 -3.61 2.86
CA GLY A 178 11.89 -3.96 1.65
C GLY A 178 12.30 -2.76 0.82
N MET A 179 13.36 -2.91 0.02
CA MET A 179 13.84 -1.93 -0.93
C MET A 179 13.55 -2.38 -2.36
N GLY A 180 13.10 -1.48 -3.24
CA GLY A 180 12.88 -1.77 -4.66
C GLY A 180 11.77 -2.80 -4.91
N VAL A 181 10.71 -2.78 -4.11
CA VAL A 181 9.60 -3.75 -4.15
C VAL A 181 8.56 -3.35 -5.20
N LEU A 182 8.03 -4.33 -5.93
CA LEU A 182 6.94 -4.14 -6.88
C LEU A 182 5.74 -5.03 -6.52
N ILE A 183 4.58 -4.40 -6.35
CA ILE A 183 3.28 -5.04 -6.14
C ILE A 183 2.39 -4.65 -7.31
N GLU A 184 2.12 -5.56 -8.25
CA GLU A 184 1.48 -5.23 -9.52
C GLU A 184 0.45 -6.25 -9.98
N GLY A 185 -0.72 -5.77 -10.40
CA GLY A 185 -1.74 -6.62 -11.04
C GLY A 185 -2.38 -7.65 -10.11
N ASN A 186 -2.37 -7.40 -8.80
CA ASN A 186 -2.94 -8.32 -7.82
C ASN A 186 -4.36 -7.92 -7.42
N GLU A 187 -5.14 -8.90 -6.99
CA GLU A 187 -6.33 -8.69 -6.17
C GLU A 187 -5.94 -8.85 -4.69
N ILE A 188 -6.23 -7.83 -3.86
CA ILE A 188 -5.86 -7.80 -2.43
C ILE A 188 -7.13 -7.51 -1.63
N ALA A 189 -7.74 -8.54 -1.04
CA ALA A 189 -9.09 -8.41 -0.50
C ALA A 189 -9.27 -9.14 0.84
N PHE A 190 -10.25 -8.71 1.61
CA PHE A 190 -10.68 -9.37 2.84
C PHE A 190 -9.56 -9.61 3.87
N GLY A 191 -8.50 -8.78 3.90
CA GLY A 191 -7.52 -8.76 5.00
C GLY A 191 -8.21 -8.30 6.30
N ASN A 192 -7.93 -8.94 7.43
CA ASN A 192 -8.64 -8.72 8.70
C ASN A 192 -10.18 -8.85 8.59
N TRP A 193 -10.67 -9.73 7.75
CA TRP A 193 -12.09 -9.88 7.41
C TRP A 193 -13.01 -10.19 8.61
N ARG A 194 -12.46 -10.73 9.70
CA ARG A 194 -13.17 -10.96 10.96
C ARG A 194 -13.09 -9.81 11.94
N PHE A 195 -12.37 -8.73 11.60
CA PHE A 195 -12.05 -7.65 12.51
C PHE A 195 -11.45 -8.16 13.84
N ALA A 196 -10.63 -9.21 13.77
CA ALA A 196 -9.98 -9.80 14.94
C ALA A 196 -8.77 -8.96 15.41
N SER A 197 -8.24 -8.12 14.53
CA SER A 197 -7.17 -7.15 14.84
C SER A 197 -7.74 -5.73 14.77
N ASP A 198 -7.16 -4.82 15.56
CA ASP A 198 -7.49 -3.40 15.49
C ASP A 198 -7.22 -2.86 14.07
N PRO A 199 -8.24 -2.33 13.37
CA PRO A 199 -8.08 -1.77 12.03
C PRO A 199 -7.05 -0.64 11.93
N GLY A 200 -6.69 -0.01 13.03
CA GLY A 200 -5.72 1.08 13.11
C GLY A 200 -4.30 0.66 13.43
N PHE A 201 -4.00 -0.63 13.57
CA PHE A 201 -2.67 -1.08 13.97
C PHE A 201 -2.03 -2.04 12.95
N GLU A 202 -2.34 -3.31 12.94
CA GLU A 202 -1.72 -4.32 12.07
C GLU A 202 -2.81 -5.05 11.28
N SER A 203 -3.49 -4.34 10.39
CA SER A 203 -4.65 -4.91 9.68
C SER A 203 -4.91 -4.25 8.32
N GLY A 204 -5.69 -4.92 7.50
CA GLY A 204 -6.15 -4.41 6.21
C GLY A 204 -5.59 -5.14 5.01
N GLY A 205 -5.61 -4.47 3.87
CA GLY A 205 -5.09 -5.01 2.61
C GLY A 205 -3.58 -5.10 2.62
N THR A 206 -2.93 -3.96 2.89
CA THR A 206 -1.46 -3.88 2.92
C THR A 206 -0.97 -3.06 4.11
N LYS A 207 0.27 -3.33 4.55
CA LYS A 207 1.01 -2.41 5.43
C LYS A 207 2.51 -2.52 5.14
N PHE A 208 3.07 -1.48 4.54
CA PHE A 208 4.49 -1.38 4.23
C PHE A 208 5.17 -0.41 5.20
N VAL A 209 6.29 -0.81 5.78
CA VAL A 209 7.04 0.01 6.74
C VAL A 209 8.51 0.08 6.33
N LYS A 210 9.15 1.24 6.50
CA LYS A 210 10.58 1.47 6.21
C LYS A 210 11.00 1.03 4.80
N THR A 211 10.08 1.10 3.83
CA THR A 211 10.42 0.77 2.43
C THR A 211 11.17 1.91 1.76
N ASP A 212 11.93 1.58 0.73
CA ASP A 212 12.53 2.53 -0.19
C ASP A 212 12.26 2.07 -1.63
N SER A 213 11.82 2.99 -2.50
CA SER A 213 11.49 2.69 -3.89
C SER A 213 10.42 1.58 -4.02
N LEU A 214 9.32 1.73 -3.26
CA LEU A 214 8.14 0.87 -3.35
C LEU A 214 7.23 1.31 -4.48
N VAL A 215 6.81 0.38 -5.34
CA VAL A 215 5.81 0.59 -6.38
C VAL A 215 4.60 -0.32 -6.14
N VAL A 216 3.42 0.29 -5.98
CA VAL A 216 2.12 -0.40 -5.87
C VAL A 216 1.24 0.07 -7.02
N ARG A 217 1.02 -0.78 -8.04
CA ARG A 217 0.29 -0.34 -9.23
C ARG A 217 -0.60 -1.42 -9.84
N ASN A 218 -1.64 -0.96 -10.54
CA ASN A 218 -2.55 -1.82 -11.30
C ASN A 218 -3.22 -2.91 -10.44
N ASN A 219 -3.34 -2.71 -9.12
CA ASN A 219 -3.98 -3.68 -8.23
C ASN A 219 -5.47 -3.34 -8.02
N TYR A 220 -6.25 -4.36 -7.71
CA TYR A 220 -7.60 -4.23 -7.16
C TYR A 220 -7.58 -4.52 -5.66
N VAL A 221 -7.80 -3.49 -4.84
CA VAL A 221 -7.67 -3.56 -3.38
C VAL A 221 -9.02 -3.25 -2.74
N HIS A 222 -9.66 -4.25 -2.12
CA HIS A 222 -11.05 -4.06 -1.69
C HIS A 222 -11.49 -4.89 -0.50
N ASP A 223 -12.58 -4.47 0.15
CA ASP A 223 -13.26 -5.18 1.24
C ASP A 223 -12.34 -5.60 2.38
N ASN A 224 -11.25 -4.86 2.63
CA ASN A 224 -10.35 -5.14 3.72
C ASN A 224 -10.86 -4.53 5.04
N GLY A 225 -10.73 -5.25 6.15
CA GLY A 225 -11.10 -4.83 7.50
C GLY A 225 -10.07 -3.89 8.15
N GLY A 226 -9.54 -2.96 7.38
CA GLY A 226 -8.57 -1.92 7.74
C GLY A 226 -8.30 -1.03 6.54
N PRO A 227 -7.15 -0.32 6.45
CA PRO A 227 -6.76 0.42 5.26
C PRO A 227 -6.57 -0.49 4.04
N GLY A 228 -6.85 0.02 2.85
CA GLY A 228 -6.57 -0.68 1.60
C GLY A 228 -5.08 -0.74 1.30
N ILE A 229 -4.49 0.41 0.95
CA ILE A 229 -3.05 0.57 0.72
C ILE A 229 -2.48 1.46 1.82
N TRP A 230 -1.62 0.89 2.67
CA TRP A 230 -1.01 1.58 3.80
C TRP A 230 0.51 1.54 3.73
N THR A 231 1.10 2.72 3.67
CA THR A 231 2.53 2.92 3.86
C THR A 231 2.74 3.69 5.17
N ASP A 232 3.41 3.07 6.14
CA ASP A 232 3.58 3.56 7.52
C ASP A 232 5.06 3.52 7.92
N ILE A 233 5.51 4.46 8.69
CA ILE A 233 6.85 4.58 9.28
C ILE A 233 8.00 4.57 8.25
N ASP A 234 8.64 5.72 8.07
CA ASP A 234 9.91 5.88 7.33
C ASP A 234 9.93 5.37 5.87
N ASN A 235 8.77 5.25 5.22
CA ASN A 235 8.76 4.97 3.79
C ASN A 235 9.24 6.18 2.99
N VAL A 236 9.97 5.93 1.90
CA VAL A 236 10.45 6.97 0.99
C VAL A 236 10.45 6.47 -0.46
N HIS A 237 10.32 7.40 -1.41
CA HIS A 237 10.23 7.11 -2.85
C HIS A 237 9.11 6.11 -3.17
N VAL A 238 7.92 6.35 -2.61
CA VAL A 238 6.74 5.51 -2.82
C VAL A 238 5.98 5.97 -4.06
N LEU A 239 5.60 5.02 -4.91
CA LEU A 239 4.70 5.24 -6.03
C LEU A 239 3.46 4.35 -5.88
N VAL A 240 2.28 4.98 -5.79
CA VAL A 240 0.97 4.31 -5.79
C VAL A 240 0.19 4.80 -7.01
N GLU A 241 0.05 3.97 -8.03
CA GLU A 241 -0.58 4.41 -9.29
C GLU A 241 -1.51 3.39 -9.92
N ASN A 242 -2.54 3.90 -10.60
CA ASN A 242 -3.45 3.09 -11.42
C ASN A 242 -4.14 1.94 -10.64
N ASN A 243 -4.29 2.06 -9.32
CA ASN A 243 -5.00 1.06 -8.53
C ASN A 243 -6.51 1.38 -8.50
N ARG A 244 -7.31 0.32 -8.39
CA ARG A 244 -8.70 0.39 -8.01
C ARG A 244 -8.81 0.03 -6.53
N VAL A 245 -9.28 0.96 -5.69
CA VAL A 245 -9.29 0.81 -4.23
C VAL A 245 -10.71 1.05 -3.71
N GLU A 246 -11.38 0.02 -3.20
CA GLU A 246 -12.81 0.08 -2.95
C GLU A 246 -13.23 -0.54 -1.61
N ALA A 247 -14.21 0.05 -0.96
CA ALA A 247 -14.93 -0.54 0.18
C ALA A 247 -14.02 -1.06 1.32
N ASN A 248 -12.82 -0.50 1.48
CA ASN A 248 -11.99 -0.81 2.63
C ASN A 248 -12.56 -0.14 3.88
N ALA A 249 -12.47 -0.80 5.02
CA ALA A 249 -13.11 -0.36 6.26
C ALA A 249 -12.57 1.00 6.75
N ARG A 250 -11.30 1.26 6.49
CA ARG A 250 -10.62 2.52 6.79
C ARG A 250 -10.18 3.25 5.52
N GLU A 251 -9.08 4.00 5.58
CA GLU A 251 -8.56 4.74 4.43
C GLU A 251 -8.43 3.83 3.19
N GLY A 252 -8.77 4.38 2.02
CA GLY A 252 -8.48 3.68 0.77
C GLY A 252 -6.98 3.59 0.55
N ILE A 253 -6.29 4.74 0.55
CA ILE A 253 -4.84 4.87 0.45
C ILE A 253 -4.37 5.78 1.58
N VAL A 254 -3.39 5.36 2.38
CA VAL A 254 -2.79 6.21 3.41
C VAL A 254 -1.25 6.16 3.36
N HIS A 255 -0.66 7.35 3.37
CA HIS A 255 0.79 7.55 3.54
C HIS A 255 1.03 8.26 4.87
N GLU A 256 1.57 7.51 5.83
CA GLU A 256 1.66 7.92 7.22
C GLU A 256 3.12 7.94 7.68
N ILE A 257 3.50 9.02 8.40
CA ILE A 257 4.84 9.22 8.97
C ILE A 257 5.96 8.76 8.01
N GLY A 258 5.86 9.27 6.79
CA GLY A 258 6.74 8.93 5.68
C GLY A 258 7.29 10.17 4.98
N TYR A 259 7.96 9.92 3.88
CA TYR A 259 8.62 10.94 3.06
C TYR A 259 8.27 10.70 1.60
N ALA A 260 8.74 11.52 0.72
CA ALA A 260 8.63 11.49 -0.73
C ALA A 260 7.72 10.38 -1.32
N ALA A 261 6.50 10.74 -1.67
CA ALA A 261 5.55 9.80 -2.28
C ALA A 261 4.80 10.47 -3.44
N VAL A 262 4.44 9.65 -4.43
CA VAL A 262 3.54 10.02 -5.53
C VAL A 262 2.34 9.08 -5.51
N ILE A 263 1.12 9.65 -5.42
CA ILE A 263 -0.15 8.92 -5.43
C ILE A 263 -0.97 9.43 -6.61
N ARG A 264 -1.07 8.65 -7.69
CA ARG A 264 -1.67 9.17 -8.93
C ARG A 264 -2.54 8.17 -9.69
N ASN A 265 -3.50 8.71 -10.42
CA ASN A 265 -4.33 7.94 -11.37
C ASN A 265 -5.07 6.76 -10.73
N ASN A 266 -5.35 6.79 -9.42
CA ASN A 266 -6.09 5.74 -8.75
C ASN A 266 -7.60 6.03 -8.79
N SER A 267 -8.39 4.97 -8.83
CA SER A 267 -9.85 5.00 -8.61
C SER A 267 -10.13 4.57 -7.17
N VAL A 268 -10.67 5.47 -6.33
CA VAL A 268 -10.80 5.27 -4.89
C VAL A 268 -12.25 5.49 -4.45
N THR A 269 -12.96 4.42 -4.12
CA THR A 269 -14.42 4.49 -3.94
C THR A 269 -14.91 3.80 -2.68
N GLY A 270 -15.79 4.47 -1.92
CA GLY A 270 -16.53 3.84 -0.81
C GLY A 270 -15.73 3.47 0.42
N ASN A 271 -14.49 3.95 0.56
CA ASN A 271 -13.61 3.62 1.68
C ASN A 271 -13.94 4.42 2.94
N GLY A 272 -13.50 3.92 4.10
CA GLY A 272 -13.58 4.61 5.38
C GLY A 272 -14.94 4.51 6.08
N ARG A 273 -15.81 3.61 5.67
CA ARG A 273 -17.19 3.49 6.17
C ARG A 273 -17.43 2.27 7.06
N GLY A 274 -16.53 1.32 7.04
CA GLY A 274 -16.69 0.02 7.68
C GLY A 274 -15.92 -0.14 9.00
N ASP A 275 -15.26 0.90 9.50
CA ASP A 275 -14.51 0.82 10.75
C ASP A 275 -15.46 0.68 11.95
N PRO A 276 -15.51 -0.49 12.60
CA PRO A 276 -16.39 -0.69 13.75
C PRO A 276 -15.92 0.08 15.01
N TYR A 277 -14.66 0.47 15.05
CA TYR A 277 -14.08 1.15 16.21
C TYR A 277 -14.30 2.66 16.20
N ARG A 278 -14.50 3.27 15.04
CA ARG A 278 -14.80 4.71 14.83
C ARG A 278 -14.06 5.68 15.77
N SER A 279 -12.94 5.25 16.33
CA SER A 279 -12.20 5.98 17.36
C SER A 279 -11.28 7.07 16.85
N GLN A 280 -11.24 7.23 15.53
CA GLN A 280 -10.31 8.16 14.87
C GLN A 280 -10.91 9.56 14.83
N GLY A 281 -10.04 10.54 14.95
CA GLY A 281 -10.43 11.95 14.92
C GLY A 281 -11.01 12.41 13.58
N TRP A 282 -11.42 13.66 13.55
CA TRP A 282 -11.91 14.31 12.35
C TRP A 282 -10.89 14.23 11.19
N LEU A 283 -11.32 13.97 9.99
CA LEU A 283 -10.58 13.73 8.74
C LEU A 283 -9.88 12.36 8.62
N TRP A 284 -10.00 11.47 9.57
CA TRP A 284 -9.58 10.09 9.39
C TRP A 284 -10.54 9.33 8.44
N ASN A 285 -10.13 8.11 8.06
CA ASN A 285 -10.92 7.23 7.18
C ASN A 285 -11.18 7.82 5.79
N ALA A 286 -10.19 8.49 5.22
CA ALA A 286 -10.31 9.15 3.93
C ALA A 286 -10.16 8.19 2.74
N GLY A 287 -10.61 8.62 1.56
CA GLY A 287 -10.21 7.99 0.31
C GLY A 287 -8.71 7.99 0.15
N ILE A 288 -8.07 9.18 0.29
CA ILE A 288 -6.61 9.32 0.35
C ILE A 288 -6.24 10.17 1.56
N GLY A 289 -5.44 9.61 2.48
CA GLY A 289 -4.94 10.25 3.69
C GLY A 289 -3.42 10.46 3.65
N ILE A 290 -2.98 11.67 3.99
CA ILE A 290 -1.57 12.01 4.16
C ILE A 290 -1.35 12.40 5.61
N HIS A 291 -0.74 11.52 6.39
CA HIS A 291 -0.62 11.70 7.83
C HIS A 291 0.84 11.98 8.21
N ALA A 292 1.10 13.17 8.73
CA ALA A 292 2.42 13.61 9.20
C ALA A 292 3.56 13.22 8.24
N SER A 293 3.34 13.39 6.94
CA SER A 293 4.28 13.03 5.87
C SER A 293 4.60 14.23 4.99
N ARG A 294 5.81 14.28 4.45
CA ARG A 294 6.26 15.41 3.63
C ARG A 294 6.71 15.01 2.25
N ASP A 295 6.79 16.02 1.35
CA ASP A 295 7.21 15.86 -0.04
C ASP A 295 6.30 14.89 -0.80
N VAL A 296 4.97 15.05 -0.63
CA VAL A 296 3.95 14.17 -1.20
C VAL A 296 3.20 14.87 -2.32
N GLU A 297 3.08 14.20 -3.46
CA GLU A 297 2.30 14.64 -4.62
C GLU A 297 1.11 13.70 -4.87
N VAL A 298 -0.11 14.28 -4.95
CA VAL A 298 -1.36 13.51 -5.12
C VAL A 298 -2.12 14.07 -6.32
N TYR A 299 -2.17 13.36 -7.46
CA TYR A 299 -2.80 13.90 -8.65
C TYR A 299 -3.47 12.88 -9.58
N GLY A 300 -4.37 13.36 -10.41
CA GLY A 300 -5.05 12.54 -11.42
C GLY A 300 -5.95 11.46 -10.84
N ASN A 301 -6.20 11.44 -9.52
CA ASN A 301 -7.03 10.42 -8.90
C ASN A 301 -8.52 10.75 -9.06
N THR A 302 -9.36 9.71 -9.13
CA THR A 302 -10.81 9.84 -9.12
C THR A 302 -11.37 9.23 -7.84
N LEU A 303 -12.04 10.04 -7.03
CA LEU A 303 -12.58 9.63 -5.74
C LEU A 303 -14.09 9.79 -5.69
N SER A 304 -14.80 8.81 -5.10
CA SER A 304 -16.24 8.92 -4.88
C SER A 304 -16.69 8.14 -3.66
N GLY A 305 -17.65 8.70 -2.93
CA GLY A 305 -18.37 7.99 -1.87
C GLY A 305 -17.51 7.53 -0.68
N ASN A 306 -16.31 8.04 -0.50
CA ASN A 306 -15.47 7.77 0.68
C ASN A 306 -15.99 8.54 1.90
N ALA A 307 -15.56 8.17 3.10
CA ALA A 307 -15.93 8.91 4.31
C ALA A 307 -15.39 10.34 4.30
N ASN A 308 -14.16 10.53 3.86
CA ASN A 308 -13.56 11.81 3.45
C ASN A 308 -12.89 11.65 2.08
N GLY A 309 -12.67 12.75 1.36
CA GLY A 309 -12.00 12.71 0.07
C GLY A 309 -10.47 12.63 0.19
N ILE A 310 -9.74 13.73 -0.11
CA ILE A 310 -8.27 13.80 0.04
C ILE A 310 -7.95 14.72 1.21
N VAL A 311 -7.28 14.18 2.23
CA VAL A 311 -7.04 14.92 3.47
C VAL A 311 -5.61 14.78 3.98
N ALA A 312 -5.16 15.80 4.72
CA ALA A 312 -3.92 15.77 5.45
C ALA A 312 -4.17 15.90 6.95
N VAL A 313 -3.50 15.08 7.75
CA VAL A 313 -3.59 15.10 9.22
C VAL A 313 -2.18 15.25 9.80
N GLN A 314 -1.92 16.38 10.44
CA GLN A 314 -0.67 16.59 11.16
C GLN A 314 -0.83 16.22 12.61
N GLN A 315 -0.05 15.26 13.03
CA GLN A 315 0.03 14.82 14.42
C GLN A 315 1.45 15.00 14.97
N ARG A 316 1.58 15.03 16.28
CA ARG A 316 2.89 15.01 16.95
C ARG A 316 3.45 13.57 16.93
N ARG A 317 4.21 13.25 15.90
CA ARG A 317 4.73 11.89 15.65
C ARG A 317 6.26 11.80 15.77
N GLY A 318 6.94 12.87 16.18
CA GLY A 318 8.40 12.88 16.31
C GLY A 318 9.12 12.97 14.97
N ALA A 319 10.16 12.19 14.79
CA ALA A 319 11.03 12.20 13.62
C ALA A 319 11.51 10.79 13.28
N GLY A 320 11.81 10.56 12.00
CA GLY A 320 12.41 9.35 11.49
C GLY A 320 13.77 9.59 10.82
N ARG A 321 14.17 8.69 9.95
CA ARG A 321 15.52 8.70 9.33
C ARG A 321 15.84 9.92 8.47
N LEU A 322 14.83 10.60 7.94
CA LEU A 322 15.01 11.80 7.08
C LEU A 322 14.48 13.09 7.75
N GLY A 323 14.30 13.09 9.07
CA GLY A 323 13.89 14.24 9.85
C GLY A 323 12.47 14.16 10.38
N ALA A 324 11.90 15.32 10.75
CA ALA A 324 10.60 15.40 11.42
C ALA A 324 9.46 14.84 10.55
N TYR A 325 8.53 14.13 11.18
CA TYR A 325 7.27 13.73 10.56
C TYR A 325 6.29 14.89 10.57
N VAL A 326 6.23 15.57 9.45
CA VAL A 326 5.40 16.78 9.29
C VAL A 326 4.72 16.79 7.92
N VAL A 327 3.53 17.37 7.86
CA VAL A 327 2.89 17.66 6.57
C VAL A 327 3.54 18.92 6.00
N GLU A 328 4.40 18.74 5.00
CA GLU A 328 5.16 19.78 4.35
C GLU A 328 5.34 19.46 2.86
N ASN A 329 5.33 20.45 1.99
CA ASN A 329 5.41 20.27 0.53
C ASN A 329 4.35 19.31 -0.03
N LEU A 330 3.16 19.24 0.58
CA LEU A 330 2.05 18.49 0.04
C LEU A 330 1.47 19.24 -1.15
N TRP A 331 1.40 18.54 -2.30
CA TRP A 331 0.76 19.08 -3.48
C TRP A 331 -0.35 18.14 -3.98
N VAL A 332 -1.60 18.58 -3.81
CA VAL A 332 -2.81 17.88 -4.24
C VAL A 332 -3.40 18.59 -5.44
N HIS A 333 -3.37 17.97 -6.63
CA HIS A 333 -3.81 18.67 -7.83
C HIS A 333 -4.43 17.76 -8.89
N ASP A 334 -5.21 18.34 -9.77
CA ASP A 334 -5.80 17.66 -10.92
C ASP A 334 -6.60 16.38 -10.56
N ASN A 335 -7.12 16.28 -9.33
CA ASN A 335 -7.97 15.17 -8.91
C ASN A 335 -9.45 15.46 -9.20
N ARG A 336 -10.26 14.42 -9.33
CA ARG A 336 -11.71 14.48 -9.42
C ARG A 336 -12.34 13.87 -8.17
N ILE A 337 -13.07 14.66 -7.39
CA ILE A 337 -13.57 14.28 -6.08
C ILE A 337 -15.07 14.49 -6.00
N ALA A 338 -15.82 13.38 -5.90
CA ALA A 338 -17.25 13.41 -5.64
C ALA A 338 -17.53 13.09 -4.16
N GLN A 339 -18.03 14.07 -3.40
CA GLN A 339 -18.26 13.96 -1.96
C GLN A 339 -19.67 14.39 -1.56
N GLY A 340 -20.32 13.60 -0.72
CA GLY A 340 -21.67 13.89 -0.24
C GLY A 340 -22.73 13.82 -1.33
N VAL A 341 -22.49 13.12 -2.45
CA VAL A 341 -23.44 12.88 -3.54
C VAL A 341 -23.89 11.41 -3.57
N GLY A 342 -25.12 11.17 -3.92
CA GLY A 342 -25.71 9.84 -4.02
C GLY A 342 -26.37 9.35 -2.72
N PRO A 343 -26.82 8.09 -2.66
CA PRO A 343 -27.65 7.57 -1.56
C PRO A 343 -26.95 7.54 -0.20
N ALA A 344 -25.65 7.66 -0.18
CA ALA A 344 -24.88 7.64 1.06
C ALA A 344 -24.92 8.95 1.86
N GLY A 345 -25.48 10.03 1.32
CA GLY A 345 -25.61 11.32 2.00
C GLY A 345 -24.31 12.09 2.18
N ALA A 346 -24.39 13.18 2.92
CA ALA A 346 -23.23 13.98 3.30
C ALA A 346 -22.37 13.22 4.32
N LEU A 347 -21.16 12.90 3.92
CA LEU A 347 -20.13 12.29 4.80
C LEU A 347 -19.22 13.39 5.32
N GLY A 348 -17.93 13.17 5.40
CA GLY A 348 -16.97 14.18 5.81
C GLY A 348 -16.68 15.23 4.73
N VAL A 349 -15.44 15.70 4.69
CA VAL A 349 -15.00 16.73 3.76
C VAL A 349 -14.53 16.13 2.42
N ALA A 350 -14.60 16.95 1.37
CA ALA A 350 -14.04 16.62 0.07
C ALA A 350 -12.51 16.73 0.05
N ALA A 351 -11.98 17.77 0.70
CA ALA A 351 -10.55 17.98 0.83
C ALA A 351 -10.24 18.82 2.08
N GLY A 352 -9.01 18.70 2.59
CA GLY A 352 -8.62 19.54 3.71
C GLY A 352 -7.37 19.12 4.46
N ALA A 353 -7.05 19.94 5.47
CA ALA A 353 -5.97 19.68 6.40
C ALA A 353 -6.35 20.08 7.84
N VAL A 354 -5.90 19.28 8.81
CA VAL A 354 -6.00 19.58 10.25
C VAL A 354 -4.70 19.27 10.96
N GLN A 355 -4.52 19.81 12.16
CA GLN A 355 -3.35 19.56 13.00
C GLN A 355 -3.69 19.54 14.49
N ASP A 356 -2.93 18.79 15.27
CA ASP A 356 -3.05 18.69 16.74
C ASP A 356 -1.81 19.19 17.49
N MET A 357 -0.85 19.80 16.77
CA MET A 357 0.45 20.20 17.33
C MET A 357 0.46 21.62 17.94
N GLY A 358 -0.58 22.41 17.71
CA GLY A 358 -0.57 23.84 18.02
C GLY A 358 0.31 24.67 17.09
N ASP A 359 0.78 24.10 15.96
CA ASP A 359 1.65 24.75 14.98
C ASP A 359 0.87 25.11 13.71
N PRO A 360 0.61 26.40 13.44
CA PRO A 360 -0.11 26.82 12.26
C PRO A 360 0.71 26.76 10.96
N ALA A 361 2.00 26.44 11.01
CA ALA A 361 2.89 26.43 9.86
C ALA A 361 2.42 25.49 8.74
N ILE A 362 1.72 24.39 9.09
CA ILE A 362 1.10 23.48 8.11
C ILE A 362 0.17 24.24 7.13
N PHE A 363 -0.48 25.31 7.60
CA PHE A 363 -1.45 26.07 6.82
C PHE A 363 -0.83 27.29 6.12
N THR A 364 0.36 27.73 6.50
CA THR A 364 0.90 29.05 6.12
C THR A 364 2.26 28.99 5.43
N SER A 365 3.23 28.26 5.96
CA SER A 365 4.62 28.33 5.52
C SER A 365 5.23 26.99 5.07
N ARG A 366 4.55 25.87 5.26
CA ARG A 366 5.05 24.55 4.84
C ARG A 366 4.67 24.14 3.42
N ASN A 367 4.28 25.10 2.58
CA ASN A 367 4.01 24.90 1.15
C ASN A 367 2.99 23.80 0.84
N ASN A 368 2.00 23.60 1.72
CA ASN A 368 0.91 22.66 1.47
C ASN A 368 -0.17 23.33 0.64
N ARG A 369 -0.55 22.71 -0.49
CA ARG A 369 -1.46 23.33 -1.44
C ARG A 369 -2.35 22.34 -2.17
N PHE A 370 -3.56 22.80 -2.45
CA PHE A 370 -4.52 22.15 -3.32
C PHE A 370 -4.73 23.05 -4.54
N GLN A 371 -4.63 22.48 -5.74
CA GLN A 371 -4.67 23.24 -6.99
C GLN A 371 -5.41 22.46 -8.09
N ASN A 372 -6.25 23.17 -8.85
CA ASN A 372 -6.89 22.64 -10.05
C ASN A 372 -7.67 21.32 -9.86
N ASN A 373 -8.15 21.05 -8.63
CA ASN A 373 -9.00 19.88 -8.40
C ASN A 373 -10.43 20.17 -8.85
N GLY A 374 -11.12 19.13 -9.33
CA GLY A 374 -12.53 19.17 -9.68
C GLY A 374 -13.38 18.52 -8.59
N TYR A 375 -14.38 19.25 -8.09
CA TYR A 375 -15.26 18.82 -7.02
C TYR A 375 -16.70 18.69 -7.50
N THR A 376 -17.31 17.54 -7.28
CA THR A 376 -18.76 17.35 -7.34
C THR A 376 -19.27 17.17 -5.92
N LEU A 377 -19.96 18.16 -5.39
CA LEU A 377 -20.35 18.27 -3.99
C LEU A 377 -21.84 18.06 -3.80
N GLY A 378 -22.23 17.44 -2.68
CA GLY A 378 -23.62 17.33 -2.25
C GLY A 378 -24.09 18.59 -1.52
N THR A 379 -25.07 18.41 -0.64
CA THR A 379 -25.72 19.50 0.11
C THR A 379 -24.95 20.03 1.31
N THR A 380 -23.77 19.47 1.61
CA THR A 380 -22.93 19.91 2.73
C THR A 380 -22.49 21.34 2.52
N ALA A 381 -22.85 22.25 3.43
CA ALA A 381 -22.52 23.67 3.30
C ALA A 381 -21.01 23.97 3.45
N ARG A 382 -20.30 23.11 4.18
CA ARG A 382 -18.85 23.27 4.51
C ARG A 382 -18.09 22.00 4.14
N PRO A 383 -17.87 21.73 2.84
CA PRO A 383 -17.28 20.49 2.37
C PRO A 383 -15.73 20.45 2.42
N PHE A 384 -15.09 21.45 3.00
CA PHE A 384 -13.63 21.54 3.12
C PHE A 384 -13.20 21.68 4.56
N ALA A 385 -11.92 21.45 4.84
CA ALA A 385 -11.31 21.69 6.16
C ALA A 385 -9.99 22.44 6.03
N TRP A 386 -9.82 23.54 6.75
CA TRP A 386 -8.59 24.30 6.83
C TRP A 386 -8.50 25.06 8.14
N GLN A 387 -7.30 25.09 8.74
CA GLN A 387 -7.09 25.71 10.06
C GLN A 387 -8.03 25.12 11.13
N ASN A 388 -8.10 23.81 11.20
CA ASN A 388 -8.91 23.05 12.17
C ASN A 388 -10.40 23.42 12.20
N ALA A 389 -10.94 23.94 11.09
CA ALA A 389 -12.34 24.28 10.99
C ALA A 389 -12.91 23.87 9.62
N ALA A 390 -14.20 23.53 9.60
CA ALA A 390 -14.92 23.28 8.37
C ALA A 390 -15.07 24.58 7.56
N ARG A 391 -14.93 24.51 6.23
CA ARG A 391 -14.92 25.64 5.32
C ARG A 391 -15.93 25.48 4.20
N THR A 392 -16.55 26.58 3.79
CA THR A 392 -17.27 26.67 2.54
C THR A 392 -16.31 26.66 1.34
N ALA A 393 -16.81 26.47 0.13
CA ALA A 393 -15.99 26.58 -1.08
C ALA A 393 -15.40 27.99 -1.29
N THR A 394 -16.09 29.03 -0.85
CA THR A 394 -15.57 30.41 -0.89
C THR A 394 -14.42 30.58 0.09
N GLU A 395 -14.60 30.24 1.36
CA GLU A 395 -13.54 30.30 2.36
C GLU A 395 -12.30 29.49 1.97
N TRP A 396 -12.49 28.30 1.35
CA TRP A 396 -11.43 27.45 0.82
C TRP A 396 -10.55 28.18 -0.19
N ARG A 397 -11.19 28.86 -1.16
CA ARG A 397 -10.50 29.68 -2.15
C ARG A 397 -9.82 30.92 -1.54
N ASP A 398 -10.44 31.56 -0.54
CA ASP A 398 -9.89 32.71 0.16
C ASP A 398 -8.58 32.36 0.89
N TYR A 399 -8.46 31.12 1.41
CA TYR A 399 -7.22 30.58 1.93
C TYR A 399 -6.19 30.20 0.84
N GLY A 400 -6.48 30.43 -0.42
CA GLY A 400 -5.56 30.17 -1.54
C GLY A 400 -5.64 28.79 -2.13
N GLN A 401 -6.52 27.93 -1.62
CA GLN A 401 -6.66 26.57 -2.07
C GLN A 401 -7.60 26.48 -3.28
N ASP A 402 -7.27 25.67 -4.28
CA ASP A 402 -8.05 25.43 -5.50
C ASP A 402 -8.65 26.67 -6.18
N ARG A 403 -7.87 27.76 -6.26
CA ARG A 403 -8.32 28.98 -6.96
C ARG A 403 -8.66 28.73 -8.42
N THR A 404 -8.01 27.75 -9.05
CA THR A 404 -8.26 27.30 -10.42
C THR A 404 -9.15 26.04 -10.48
N GLY A 405 -9.56 25.50 -9.35
CA GLY A 405 -10.40 24.32 -9.26
C GLY A 405 -11.84 24.56 -9.70
N SER A 406 -12.52 23.51 -10.08
CA SER A 406 -13.94 23.52 -10.44
C SER A 406 -14.82 22.98 -9.31
N PHE A 407 -16.00 23.61 -9.10
CA PHE A 407 -16.92 23.24 -8.01
C PHE A 407 -18.35 23.11 -8.58
N GLU A 408 -18.84 21.89 -8.62
CA GLU A 408 -20.21 21.59 -9.00
C GLU A 408 -20.99 21.15 -7.75
N PHE A 409 -22.12 21.80 -7.47
CA PHE A 409 -23.02 21.43 -6.38
C PHE A 409 -24.23 20.68 -6.95
N ARG A 410 -24.45 19.47 -6.47
CA ARG A 410 -25.60 18.64 -6.85
C ARG A 410 -26.48 18.37 -5.66
N ALA A 411 -27.77 18.64 -5.79
CA ALA A 411 -28.74 18.17 -4.82
C ALA A 411 -28.74 16.63 -4.80
N THR A 412 -28.83 16.04 -3.61
CA THR A 412 -29.07 14.60 -3.50
C THR A 412 -30.40 14.29 -4.15
N PRO A 413 -30.50 13.32 -5.07
CA PRO A 413 -31.79 12.91 -5.57
C PRO A 413 -32.69 12.51 -4.39
N ALA A 414 -33.93 13.04 -4.34
CA ALA A 414 -34.89 12.60 -3.34
C ALA A 414 -35.06 11.08 -3.51
N THR A 415 -34.79 10.32 -2.45
CA THR A 415 -35.11 8.90 -2.39
C THR A 415 -36.62 8.77 -2.62
N ARG A 416 -37.01 8.16 -3.74
CA ARG A 416 -38.41 7.76 -3.99
C ARG A 416 -38.74 6.51 -3.19
#